data_4a59cc650c242675cc227a0d73d5930f
#
_entry.id   4a59cc650c242675cc227a0d73d5930f
#
_cell.length_a   1.000
_cell.length_b   1.000
_cell.length_c   1.000
_cell.angle_alpha   90.00
_cell.angle_beta   90.00
_cell.angle_gamma   90.00
#
_symmetry.space_group_name_H-M   'P 1'
#
loop_
_entity.id
_entity.type
_entity.pdbx_description
1 polymer ?
#
loop_
_entity_poly.entity_id
_entity_poly.type
_entity_poly.pdbx_seq_one_letter_code
_entity_poly.pdbx_strand_id
1 'polypeptide(L)'
;MDNQRVDVIIPFYNQKDFLVRCLSSIQVQTISNDIDVTIIDDCSDENIDDIIAFFKRFLNINVLHLNRNKGPGYARQLGLDITSAPYVCFIDADDIFENAYAVEYMRGLMLVNKKRPAVFTSFVEECSDGRKIPHVKDNTWIFGKIYSREFLNENKIVFSDSRENEDKGFNCAVMLCAQKDPNNGIRFEDRITYSWKWNEKSITRENNFDYRHRDLIGFTYNTLDAIQIGIKANAPINAIARQSTVTMIYLYYRYLENLKTNDYSNEDIIKYCYDFYMQAYKNYGYKPTDREFKFIKDNQTAAFRKRNLIDVDNIPISFENFILNLDGNI
;
A
#
# COMPACT_ATOMS: atom_id res chain seq x y z
N MET A 1 -20.67 13.86 22.55
CA MET A 1 -19.57 14.44 21.74
C MET A 1 -19.19 13.40 20.70
N ASP A 2 -19.12 13.77 19.44
CA ASP A 2 -18.70 12.84 18.39
C ASP A 2 -17.29 12.34 18.72
N ASN A 3 -17.11 11.04 18.72
CA ASN A 3 -15.79 10.45 18.91
C ASN A 3 -14.88 10.85 17.74
N GLN A 4 -13.79 11.58 18.00
CA GLN A 4 -12.84 12.08 16.99
C GLN A 4 -11.46 11.44 17.13
N ARG A 5 -11.38 10.33 17.86
CA ARG A 5 -10.13 9.62 18.12
C ARG A 5 -9.55 9.02 16.84
N VAL A 6 -8.24 8.85 16.86
CA VAL A 6 -7.47 8.23 15.77
C VAL A 6 -6.70 7.04 16.34
N ASP A 7 -6.92 5.85 15.77
CA ASP A 7 -6.04 4.73 16.01
C ASP A 7 -4.78 4.88 15.14
N VAL A 8 -3.61 4.80 15.76
CA VAL A 8 -2.32 4.71 15.08
C VAL A 8 -1.78 3.30 15.29
N ILE A 9 -1.78 2.50 14.22
CA ILE A 9 -1.38 1.10 14.24
C ILE A 9 0.07 0.99 13.76
N ILE A 10 0.91 0.31 14.54
CA ILE A 10 2.34 0.12 14.30
C ILE A 10 2.65 -1.37 14.17
N PRO A 11 2.92 -1.90 12.98
CA PRO A 11 3.53 -3.20 12.84
C PRO A 11 4.98 -3.11 13.35
N PHE A 12 5.39 -4.04 14.20
CA PHE A 12 6.72 -4.03 14.80
C PHE A 12 7.37 -5.42 14.67
N TYR A 13 8.61 -5.43 14.14
CA TYR A 13 9.44 -6.65 14.14
C TYR A 13 10.92 -6.29 14.15
N ASN A 14 11.61 -6.57 15.28
CA ASN A 14 13.06 -6.37 15.45
C ASN A 14 13.57 -4.98 15.05
N GLN A 15 12.86 -3.92 15.46
CA GLN A 15 13.17 -2.52 15.12
C GLN A 15 13.23 -1.62 16.38
N LYS A 16 13.70 -2.17 17.49
CA LYS A 16 13.78 -1.48 18.78
C LYS A 16 14.53 -0.16 18.70
N ASP A 17 15.63 -0.11 17.95
CA ASP A 17 16.49 1.07 17.83
C ASP A 17 15.75 2.28 17.24
N PHE A 18 14.71 2.03 16.45
CA PHE A 18 13.95 3.06 15.76
C PHE A 18 12.64 3.45 16.48
N LEU A 19 12.12 2.54 17.32
CA LEU A 19 10.80 2.70 17.95
C LEU A 19 10.70 3.98 18.79
N VAL A 20 11.80 4.39 19.45
CA VAL A 20 11.83 5.64 20.25
C VAL A 20 11.52 6.86 19.39
N ARG A 21 12.12 6.98 18.21
CA ARG A 21 11.86 8.12 17.30
C ARG A 21 10.44 8.08 16.74
N CYS A 22 9.92 6.89 16.44
CA CYS A 22 8.55 6.72 15.98
C CYS A 22 7.56 7.20 17.04
N LEU A 23 7.62 6.67 18.26
CA LEU A 23 6.76 7.05 19.37
C LEU A 23 6.91 8.52 19.78
N SER A 24 8.14 9.07 19.72
CA SER A 24 8.36 10.50 19.96
C SER A 24 7.62 11.37 18.94
N SER A 25 7.57 10.95 17.67
CA SER A 25 6.85 11.70 16.63
C SER A 25 5.33 11.68 16.85
N ILE A 26 4.80 10.65 17.50
CA ILE A 26 3.39 10.55 17.90
C ILE A 26 3.13 11.38 19.16
N GLN A 27 4.03 11.31 20.13
CA GLN A 27 3.91 12.07 21.40
C GLN A 27 3.81 13.58 21.18
N VAL A 28 4.57 14.12 20.23
CA VAL A 28 4.57 15.56 19.94
C VAL A 28 3.39 16.02 19.07
N GLN A 29 2.50 15.13 18.64
CA GLN A 29 1.32 15.55 17.88
C GLN A 29 0.42 16.46 18.72
N THR A 30 -0.08 17.53 18.12
CA THR A 30 -0.97 18.51 18.78
C THR A 30 -2.23 17.87 19.36
N ILE A 31 -2.64 16.72 18.83
CA ILE A 31 -3.80 15.95 19.27
C ILE A 31 -3.42 14.61 19.90
N SER A 32 -2.23 14.49 20.48
CA SER A 32 -1.74 13.23 21.06
C SER A 32 -2.70 12.59 22.09
N ASN A 33 -3.48 13.40 22.82
CA ASN A 33 -4.53 12.92 23.75
C ASN A 33 -5.72 12.24 23.04
N ASP A 34 -5.91 12.48 21.75
CA ASP A 34 -6.97 11.88 20.92
C ASP A 34 -6.42 10.68 20.09
N ILE A 35 -5.16 10.32 20.28
CA ILE A 35 -4.51 9.22 19.59
C ILE A 35 -4.44 7.99 20.49
N ASP A 36 -4.90 6.85 19.98
CA ASP A 36 -4.71 5.53 20.58
C ASP A 36 -3.64 4.78 19.76
N VAL A 37 -2.52 4.45 20.37
CA VAL A 37 -1.42 3.72 19.72
C VAL A 37 -1.57 2.23 19.97
N THR A 38 -1.54 1.45 18.90
CA THR A 38 -1.55 -0.02 19.00
C THR A 38 -0.35 -0.59 18.26
N ILE A 39 0.56 -1.21 18.99
CA ILE A 39 1.74 -1.89 18.47
C ILE A 39 1.41 -3.38 18.36
N ILE A 40 1.58 -3.93 17.17
CA ILE A 40 1.49 -5.37 16.92
C ILE A 40 2.91 -5.89 16.74
N ASP A 41 3.44 -6.51 17.76
CA ASP A 41 4.76 -7.14 17.75
C ASP A 41 4.66 -8.51 17.07
N ASP A 42 5.22 -8.58 15.87
CA ASP A 42 5.18 -9.74 14.99
C ASP A 42 6.24 -10.80 15.38
N CYS A 43 6.27 -11.16 16.66
CA CYS A 43 7.19 -12.15 17.23
C CYS A 43 8.66 -11.71 17.20
N SER A 44 8.96 -10.52 17.72
CA SER A 44 10.33 -10.03 17.85
C SER A 44 11.11 -10.76 18.95
N ASP A 45 12.42 -10.87 18.76
CA ASP A 45 13.36 -11.32 19.78
C ASP A 45 13.75 -10.18 20.75
N GLU A 46 13.42 -8.94 20.40
CA GLU A 46 13.78 -7.74 21.13
C GLU A 46 12.74 -7.39 22.20
N ASN A 47 13.20 -7.16 23.43
CA ASN A 47 12.34 -6.63 24.49
C ASN A 47 12.23 -5.11 24.38
N ILE A 48 10.99 -4.60 24.30
CA ILE A 48 10.65 -3.18 24.20
C ILE A 48 9.93 -2.63 25.43
N ASP A 49 9.77 -3.41 26.49
CA ASP A 49 8.97 -3.06 27.68
C ASP A 49 9.37 -1.73 28.31
N ASP A 50 10.67 -1.45 28.42
CA ASP A 50 11.19 -0.20 28.99
C ASP A 50 10.78 1.02 28.14
N ILE A 51 10.83 0.89 26.83
CA ILE A 51 10.41 1.95 25.90
C ILE A 51 8.91 2.18 26.06
N ILE A 52 8.12 1.10 26.08
CA ILE A 52 6.67 1.19 26.21
C ILE A 52 6.28 1.79 27.56
N ALA A 53 6.92 1.35 28.67
CA ALA A 53 6.66 1.89 30.01
C ALA A 53 6.95 3.41 30.09
N PHE A 54 8.00 3.87 29.40
CA PHE A 54 8.30 5.30 29.32
C PHE A 54 7.19 6.06 28.57
N PHE A 55 6.81 5.63 27.38
CA PHE A 55 5.84 6.35 26.54
C PHE A 55 4.39 6.22 27.02
N LYS A 56 4.01 5.18 27.77
CA LYS A 56 2.69 5.07 28.44
C LYS A 56 2.39 6.20 29.41
N ARG A 57 3.39 6.96 29.83
CA ARG A 57 3.21 8.16 30.65
C ARG A 57 2.61 9.34 29.88
N PHE A 58 2.66 9.29 28.55
CA PHE A 58 2.31 10.39 27.65
C PHE A 58 1.30 10.01 26.57
N LEU A 59 1.24 8.73 26.22
CA LEU A 59 0.41 8.18 25.15
C LEU A 59 -0.44 7.03 25.66
N ASN A 60 -1.63 6.87 25.11
CA ASN A 60 -2.41 5.64 25.29
C ASN A 60 -1.85 4.55 24.35
N ILE A 61 -1.05 3.63 24.89
CA ILE A 61 -0.37 2.58 24.13
C ILE A 61 -0.82 1.20 24.57
N ASN A 62 -1.24 0.41 23.59
CA ASN A 62 -1.46 -1.03 23.72
C ASN A 62 -0.41 -1.79 22.90
N VAL A 63 0.05 -2.93 23.41
CA VAL A 63 0.97 -3.83 22.71
C VAL A 63 0.36 -5.22 22.69
N LEU A 64 0.36 -5.84 21.51
CA LEU A 64 0.00 -7.24 21.34
C LEU A 64 1.18 -7.99 20.72
N HIS A 65 1.65 -9.03 21.41
CA HIS A 65 2.75 -9.88 20.93
C HIS A 65 2.20 -11.13 20.25
N LEU A 66 2.68 -11.40 19.03
CA LEU A 66 2.36 -12.62 18.30
C LEU A 66 3.32 -13.74 18.70
N ASN A 67 2.87 -14.98 18.56
CA ASN A 67 3.67 -16.17 18.86
C ASN A 67 4.48 -16.70 17.64
N ARG A 68 4.33 -16.09 16.49
CA ARG A 68 5.09 -16.35 15.26
C ARG A 68 5.03 -15.16 14.32
N ASN A 69 6.07 -14.94 13.53
CA ASN A 69 6.12 -13.89 12.52
C ASN A 69 5.17 -14.20 11.36
N LYS A 70 4.24 -13.25 11.11
CA LYS A 70 3.20 -13.36 10.07
C LYS A 70 3.31 -12.27 8.99
N GLY A 71 4.16 -11.28 9.18
CA GLY A 71 4.38 -10.17 8.26
C GLY A 71 3.51 -8.94 8.51
N PRO A 72 3.87 -7.81 7.87
CA PRO A 72 3.28 -6.51 8.15
C PRO A 72 1.79 -6.41 7.78
N GLY A 73 1.35 -7.08 6.72
CA GLY A 73 -0.06 -7.12 6.32
C GLY A 73 -0.95 -7.71 7.41
N TYR A 74 -0.56 -8.87 7.94
CA TYR A 74 -1.27 -9.50 9.05
C TYR A 74 -1.27 -8.63 10.30
N ALA A 75 -0.13 -8.02 10.64
CA ALA A 75 -0.01 -7.16 11.83
C ALA A 75 -0.92 -5.92 11.70
N ARG A 76 -0.96 -5.26 10.54
CA ARG A 76 -1.86 -4.12 10.30
C ARG A 76 -3.33 -4.54 10.33
N GLN A 77 -3.70 -5.70 9.74
CA GLN A 77 -5.06 -6.22 9.79
C GLN A 77 -5.49 -6.49 11.23
N LEU A 78 -4.66 -7.20 12.01
CA LEU A 78 -4.97 -7.49 13.41
C LEU A 78 -5.15 -6.20 14.23
N GLY A 79 -4.30 -5.20 13.99
CA GLY A 79 -4.46 -3.88 14.59
C GLY A 79 -5.81 -3.23 14.24
N LEU A 80 -6.27 -3.36 12.98
CA LEU A 80 -7.60 -2.90 12.59
C LEU A 80 -8.73 -3.65 13.33
N ASP A 81 -8.59 -4.95 13.49
CA ASP A 81 -9.62 -5.82 14.06
C ASP A 81 -9.84 -5.58 15.57
N ILE A 82 -8.75 -5.23 16.29
CA ILE A 82 -8.80 -5.06 17.75
C ILE A 82 -8.99 -3.61 18.22
N THR A 83 -8.99 -2.65 17.29
CA THR A 83 -9.17 -1.22 17.58
C THR A 83 -10.52 -0.71 17.09
N SER A 84 -10.95 0.48 17.55
CA SER A 84 -12.33 0.93 17.31
C SER A 84 -12.51 2.43 17.08
N ALA A 85 -11.43 3.23 17.05
CA ALA A 85 -11.53 4.66 16.76
C ALA A 85 -12.11 4.89 15.34
N PRO A 86 -12.86 5.96 15.12
CA PRO A 86 -13.50 6.22 13.82
C PRO A 86 -12.51 6.48 12.68
N TYR A 87 -11.29 6.86 13.01
CA TYR A 87 -10.22 7.11 12.04
C TYR A 87 -9.00 6.27 12.34
N VAL A 88 -8.30 5.85 11.29
CA VAL A 88 -7.13 4.97 11.39
C VAL A 88 -5.98 5.53 10.56
N CYS A 89 -4.79 5.55 11.15
CA CYS A 89 -3.51 5.76 10.49
C CYS A 89 -2.61 4.55 10.71
N PHE A 90 -1.68 4.33 9.78
CA PHE A 90 -0.60 3.37 9.93
C PHE A 90 0.73 4.09 9.90
N ILE A 91 1.68 3.63 10.71
CA ILE A 91 3.05 4.10 10.70
C ILE A 91 4.00 2.94 10.96
N ASP A 92 5.05 2.81 10.17
CA ASP A 92 6.05 1.78 10.38
C ASP A 92 6.96 2.15 11.55
N ALA A 93 7.43 1.15 12.30
CA ALA A 93 8.16 1.36 13.55
C ALA A 93 9.50 2.10 13.37
N ASP A 94 10.03 2.12 12.14
CA ASP A 94 11.27 2.84 11.78
C ASP A 94 11.03 4.22 11.16
N ASP A 95 9.76 4.68 11.07
CA ASP A 95 9.38 5.94 10.45
C ASP A 95 8.86 6.99 11.46
N ILE A 96 8.51 8.18 10.95
CA ILE A 96 7.97 9.26 11.76
C ILE A 96 6.85 10.04 11.06
N PHE A 97 5.92 10.61 11.83
CA PHE A 97 5.14 11.75 11.35
C PHE A 97 6.07 12.96 11.19
N GLU A 98 6.03 13.62 10.03
CA GLU A 98 7.01 14.67 9.66
C GLU A 98 6.97 15.91 10.54
N ASN A 99 5.80 16.20 11.16
CA ASN A 99 5.65 17.37 12.05
C ASN A 99 4.53 17.16 13.07
N ALA A 100 4.46 18.04 14.07
CA ALA A 100 3.50 17.95 15.17
C ALA A 100 2.02 18.10 14.76
N TYR A 101 1.72 18.59 13.58
CA TYR A 101 0.36 18.83 13.09
C TYR A 101 -0.10 17.76 12.08
N ALA A 102 0.70 16.74 11.82
CA ALA A 102 0.45 15.77 10.74
C ALA A 102 -0.89 15.04 10.91
N VAL A 103 -1.13 14.46 12.07
CA VAL A 103 -2.37 13.71 12.35
C VAL A 103 -3.57 14.65 12.49
N GLU A 104 -3.42 15.79 13.14
CA GLU A 104 -4.46 16.81 13.25
C GLU A 104 -4.91 17.32 11.88
N TYR A 105 -3.96 17.60 10.98
CA TYR A 105 -4.26 18.04 9.62
C TYR A 105 -5.07 16.98 8.83
N MET A 106 -4.63 15.75 8.82
CA MET A 106 -5.34 14.67 8.14
C MET A 106 -6.74 14.44 8.74
N ARG A 107 -6.86 14.38 10.07
CA ARG A 107 -8.13 14.27 10.78
C ARG A 107 -9.04 15.45 10.48
N GLY A 108 -8.53 16.67 10.49
CA GLY A 108 -9.30 17.87 10.17
C GLY A 108 -9.97 17.79 8.81
N LEU A 109 -9.27 17.27 7.80
CA LEU A 109 -9.85 17.05 6.47
C LEU A 109 -10.91 15.95 6.45
N MET A 110 -10.80 14.91 7.28
CA MET A 110 -11.85 13.92 7.46
C MET A 110 -13.10 14.52 8.10
N LEU A 111 -12.94 15.41 9.10
CA LEU A 111 -14.03 16.05 9.82
C LEU A 111 -14.83 17.05 8.95
N VAL A 112 -14.20 17.70 7.97
CA VAL A 112 -14.88 18.58 7.00
C VAL A 112 -15.93 17.80 6.19
N ASN A 113 -15.66 16.54 5.88
CA ASN A 113 -16.60 15.65 5.22
C ASN A 113 -16.53 14.26 5.86
N LYS A 114 -17.44 13.98 6.79
CA LYS A 114 -17.48 12.73 7.57
C LYS A 114 -17.73 11.48 6.72
N LYS A 115 -18.27 11.62 5.50
CA LYS A 115 -18.48 10.52 4.56
C LYS A 115 -17.25 10.21 3.70
N ARG A 116 -16.16 10.98 3.87
CA ARG A 116 -14.93 10.79 3.11
C ARG A 116 -14.29 9.44 3.44
N PRO A 117 -13.92 8.64 2.43
CA PRO A 117 -13.25 7.35 2.61
C PRO A 117 -11.89 7.46 3.28
N ALA A 118 -11.09 8.42 2.82
CA ALA A 118 -9.72 8.61 3.26
C ALA A 118 -9.17 9.99 2.85
N VAL A 119 -8.09 10.40 3.50
CA VAL A 119 -7.22 11.50 3.08
C VAL A 119 -5.83 10.92 2.83
N PHE A 120 -5.30 11.16 1.64
CA PHE A 120 -3.97 10.77 1.19
C PHE A 120 -3.12 12.04 1.08
N THR A 121 -2.13 12.18 1.94
CA THR A 121 -1.16 13.26 1.89
C THR A 121 0.13 12.78 1.23
N SER A 122 1.10 13.68 1.10
CA SER A 122 2.42 13.37 0.59
C SER A 122 3.35 12.89 1.69
N PHE A 123 4.40 12.18 1.31
CA PHE A 123 5.48 11.79 2.21
C PHE A 123 6.84 12.13 1.62
N VAL A 124 7.86 12.11 2.45
CA VAL A 124 9.24 12.29 2.04
C VAL A 124 10.05 11.02 2.35
N GLU A 125 10.82 10.56 1.38
CA GLU A 125 11.78 9.46 1.53
C GLU A 125 13.17 10.01 1.87
N GLU A 126 13.80 9.51 2.92
CA GLU A 126 15.18 9.79 3.27
C GLU A 126 16.10 8.73 2.63
N CYS A 127 17.08 9.19 1.86
CA CYS A 127 18.09 8.35 1.24
C CYS A 127 19.29 8.14 2.16
N SER A 128 20.14 7.14 1.85
CA SER A 128 21.37 6.84 2.62
C SER A 128 22.36 8.00 2.70
N ASP A 129 22.35 8.90 1.71
CA ASP A 129 23.20 10.09 1.64
C ASP A 129 22.57 11.34 2.29
N GLY A 130 21.41 11.18 2.97
CA GLY A 130 20.68 12.25 3.63
C GLY A 130 19.81 13.09 2.70
N ARG A 131 19.77 12.83 1.39
CA ARG A 131 18.82 13.47 0.49
C ARG A 131 17.40 13.08 0.85
N LYS A 132 16.47 14.01 0.63
CA LYS A 132 15.04 13.79 0.83
C LYS A 132 14.32 13.89 -0.50
N ILE A 133 13.59 12.83 -0.86
CA ILE A 133 12.82 12.73 -2.09
C ILE A 133 11.33 12.83 -1.76
N PRO A 134 10.61 13.87 -2.21
CA PRO A 134 9.18 13.98 -1.97
C PRO A 134 8.39 13.05 -2.91
N HIS A 135 7.43 12.34 -2.33
CA HIS A 135 6.44 11.54 -3.03
C HIS A 135 5.08 12.23 -2.89
N VAL A 136 4.73 13.01 -3.92
CA VAL A 136 3.54 13.85 -3.91
C VAL A 136 2.32 13.06 -4.37
N LYS A 137 1.27 13.04 -3.52
CA LYS A 137 0.00 12.34 -3.80
C LYS A 137 0.18 10.87 -4.17
N ASP A 138 1.17 10.22 -3.57
CA ASP A 138 1.37 8.79 -3.77
C ASP A 138 0.17 8.00 -3.28
N ASN A 139 -0.25 7.01 -4.06
CA ASN A 139 -1.38 6.15 -3.76
C ASN A 139 -1.00 4.66 -3.59
N THR A 140 0.30 4.38 -3.56
CA THR A 140 0.84 3.02 -3.43
C THR A 140 1.09 2.68 -1.97
N TRP A 141 1.97 3.45 -1.32
CA TRP A 141 2.42 3.21 0.04
C TRP A 141 1.36 3.58 1.08
N ILE A 142 1.42 2.97 2.25
CA ILE A 142 0.51 3.27 3.37
C ILE A 142 0.81 4.63 4.03
N PHE A 143 1.91 5.25 3.68
CA PHE A 143 2.51 6.42 4.31
C PHE A 143 1.67 7.70 4.14
N GLY A 144 1.51 8.46 5.23
CA GLY A 144 0.80 9.73 5.21
C GLY A 144 -0.69 9.62 4.86
N LYS A 145 -1.36 8.60 5.37
CA LYS A 145 -2.77 8.36 5.07
C LYS A 145 -3.62 8.19 6.33
N ILE A 146 -4.86 8.67 6.27
CA ILE A 146 -5.89 8.43 7.28
C ILE A 146 -7.15 7.90 6.61
N TYR A 147 -7.77 6.91 7.22
CA TYR A 147 -8.92 6.19 6.68
C TYR A 147 -10.14 6.29 7.61
N SER A 148 -11.33 6.32 7.02
CA SER A 148 -12.59 6.12 7.75
C SER A 148 -12.76 4.64 8.07
N ARG A 149 -12.85 4.29 9.35
CA ARG A 149 -13.12 2.91 9.79
C ARG A 149 -14.49 2.42 9.31
N GLU A 150 -15.49 3.28 9.37
CA GLU A 150 -16.84 2.98 8.85
C GLU A 150 -16.76 2.56 7.38
N PHE A 151 -16.08 3.35 6.54
CA PHE A 151 -15.90 3.03 5.13
C PHE A 151 -15.15 1.71 4.91
N LEU A 152 -14.07 1.45 5.65
CA LEU A 152 -13.33 0.18 5.56
C LEU A 152 -14.24 -1.01 5.88
N ASN A 153 -15.02 -0.92 6.97
CA ASN A 153 -15.92 -1.99 7.42
C ASN A 153 -17.07 -2.22 6.45
N GLU A 154 -17.74 -1.17 5.98
CA GLU A 154 -18.85 -1.27 5.03
C GLU A 154 -18.46 -1.94 3.71
N ASN A 155 -17.24 -1.69 3.25
CA ASN A 155 -16.74 -2.25 2.01
C ASN A 155 -15.90 -3.52 2.22
N LYS A 156 -15.74 -3.99 3.47
CA LYS A 156 -14.97 -5.17 3.85
C LYS A 156 -13.53 -5.11 3.32
N ILE A 157 -12.94 -3.92 3.41
CA ILE A 157 -11.55 -3.69 2.98
C ILE A 157 -10.62 -4.22 4.05
N VAL A 158 -9.75 -5.14 3.68
CA VAL A 158 -8.80 -5.82 4.56
C VAL A 158 -7.42 -5.84 3.93
N PHE A 159 -6.39 -5.94 4.76
CA PHE A 159 -5.05 -6.30 4.27
C PHE A 159 -5.03 -7.78 3.90
N SER A 160 -4.34 -8.12 2.81
CA SER A 160 -4.05 -9.50 2.48
C SER A 160 -2.96 -10.07 3.42
N ASP A 161 -2.98 -11.39 3.59
CA ASP A 161 -1.95 -12.13 4.35
C ASP A 161 -0.69 -12.33 3.47
N SER A 162 -0.10 -11.22 3.02
CA SER A 162 1.13 -11.21 2.24
C SER A 162 2.21 -10.37 2.92
N ARG A 163 3.47 -10.62 2.56
CA ARG A 163 4.62 -9.92 3.13
C ARG A 163 5.05 -8.70 2.34
N GLU A 164 4.68 -8.62 1.08
CA GLU A 164 5.04 -7.55 0.17
C GLU A 164 3.82 -7.04 -0.60
N ASN A 165 3.76 -5.73 -0.85
CA ASN A 165 2.68 -5.05 -1.57
C ASN A 165 1.28 -5.14 -0.92
N GLU A 166 1.18 -5.50 0.35
CA GLU A 166 -0.08 -5.53 1.09
C GLU A 166 -0.69 -4.13 1.22
N ASP A 167 0.13 -3.12 1.39
CA ASP A 167 -0.23 -1.70 1.43
C ASP A 167 -0.79 -1.21 0.09
N LYS A 168 -0.15 -1.59 -1.02
CA LYS A 168 -0.65 -1.30 -2.37
C LYS A 168 -1.99 -1.95 -2.65
N GLY A 169 -2.16 -3.22 -2.26
CA GLY A 169 -3.44 -3.92 -2.38
C GLY A 169 -4.54 -3.24 -1.58
N PHE A 170 -4.26 -2.90 -0.32
CA PHE A 170 -5.19 -2.20 0.55
C PHE A 170 -5.60 -0.83 -0.03
N ASN A 171 -4.64 -0.01 -0.44
CA ASN A 171 -4.92 1.28 -1.07
C ASN A 171 -5.69 1.14 -2.38
N CYS A 172 -5.39 0.13 -3.19
CA CYS A 172 -6.12 -0.17 -4.41
C CYS A 172 -7.60 -0.47 -4.12
N ALA A 173 -7.89 -1.31 -3.11
CA ALA A 173 -9.26 -1.60 -2.69
C ALA A 173 -9.99 -0.34 -2.20
N VAL A 174 -9.34 0.48 -1.37
CA VAL A 174 -9.89 1.78 -0.92
C VAL A 174 -10.22 2.68 -2.11
N MET A 175 -9.30 2.80 -3.08
CA MET A 175 -9.51 3.64 -4.26
C MET A 175 -10.64 3.13 -5.16
N LEU A 176 -10.76 1.82 -5.36
CA LEU A 176 -11.84 1.23 -6.15
C LEU A 176 -13.21 1.46 -5.48
N CYS A 177 -13.31 1.16 -4.19
CA CYS A 177 -14.55 1.33 -3.44
C CYS A 177 -14.97 2.81 -3.30
N ALA A 178 -14.02 3.73 -3.18
CA ALA A 178 -14.30 5.17 -3.08
C ALA A 178 -14.95 5.76 -4.33
N GLN A 179 -14.78 5.14 -5.50
CA GLN A 179 -15.40 5.61 -6.75
C GLN A 179 -16.92 5.37 -6.82
N LYS A 180 -17.50 4.66 -5.86
CA LYS A 180 -18.97 4.50 -5.78
C LYS A 180 -19.70 5.82 -5.51
N ASP A 181 -19.04 6.73 -4.80
CA ASP A 181 -19.60 8.04 -4.50
C ASP A 181 -18.60 9.14 -4.92
N PRO A 182 -18.73 9.66 -6.17
CA PRO A 182 -17.83 10.70 -6.67
C PRO A 182 -17.85 12.01 -5.85
N ASN A 183 -18.94 12.26 -5.10
CA ASN A 183 -19.08 13.47 -4.27
C ASN A 183 -18.29 13.34 -2.95
N ASN A 184 -18.01 12.11 -2.52
CA ASN A 184 -17.32 11.81 -1.27
C ASN A 184 -16.02 11.01 -1.51
N GLY A 185 -15.30 11.31 -2.58
CA GLY A 185 -14.06 10.61 -2.93
C GLY A 185 -12.89 10.87 -1.96
N ILE A 186 -11.80 10.14 -2.19
CA ILE A 186 -10.54 10.35 -1.47
C ILE A 186 -10.04 11.78 -1.70
N ARG A 187 -9.58 12.42 -0.63
CA ARG A 187 -8.91 13.71 -0.71
C ARG A 187 -7.39 13.50 -0.84
N PHE A 188 -6.82 14.01 -1.91
CA PHE A 188 -5.37 14.05 -2.12
C PHE A 188 -4.82 15.43 -1.78
N GLU A 189 -3.72 15.46 -1.02
CA GLU A 189 -3.05 16.68 -0.56
C GLU A 189 -1.55 16.64 -0.82
N ASP A 190 -0.99 17.78 -1.21
CA ASP A 190 0.46 17.91 -1.47
C ASP A 190 1.27 18.03 -0.17
N ARG A 191 0.60 18.29 0.96
CA ARG A 191 1.28 18.48 2.24
C ARG A 191 1.97 17.19 2.68
N ILE A 192 3.24 17.29 3.03
CA ILE A 192 4.03 16.19 3.58
C ILE A 192 3.67 16.05 5.07
N THR A 193 3.20 14.87 5.45
CA THR A 193 2.84 14.51 6.83
C THR A 193 3.62 13.34 7.37
N TYR A 194 4.36 12.64 6.53
CA TYR A 194 5.08 11.42 6.87
C TYR A 194 6.50 11.45 6.33
N SER A 195 7.43 10.85 7.06
CA SER A 195 8.83 10.72 6.65
C SER A 195 9.23 9.25 6.71
N TRP A 196 9.45 8.68 5.54
CA TRP A 196 10.05 7.36 5.37
C TRP A 196 11.54 7.48 5.61
N LYS A 197 11.98 7.02 6.76
CA LYS A 197 13.36 7.18 7.23
C LYS A 197 14.28 6.14 6.62
N TRP A 198 15.54 6.52 6.44
CA TRP A 198 16.55 5.57 6.02
C TRP A 198 16.72 4.48 7.09
N ASN A 199 16.62 3.22 6.63
CA ASN A 199 16.93 2.02 7.40
C ASN A 199 17.60 1.01 6.45
N GLU A 200 18.87 0.70 6.68
CA GLU A 200 19.62 -0.26 5.86
C GLU A 200 19.11 -1.70 5.95
N LYS A 201 18.38 -2.03 7.03
CA LYS A 201 17.73 -3.34 7.25
C LYS A 201 16.32 -3.41 6.66
N SER A 202 15.86 -2.37 5.95
CA SER A 202 14.51 -2.36 5.37
C SER A 202 14.38 -3.39 4.24
N ILE A 203 13.31 -4.19 4.29
CA ILE A 203 12.99 -5.22 3.30
C ILE A 203 12.93 -4.63 1.89
N THR A 204 12.37 -3.44 1.73
CA THR A 204 12.23 -2.78 0.42
C THR A 204 13.57 -2.33 -0.19
N ARG A 205 14.65 -2.35 0.59
CA ARG A 205 16.01 -2.02 0.14
C ARG A 205 16.84 -3.26 -0.20
N GLU A 206 16.32 -4.44 0.07
CA GLU A 206 16.89 -5.69 -0.41
C GLU A 206 16.71 -5.78 -1.93
N ASN A 207 17.82 -5.74 -2.67
CA ASN A 207 17.79 -5.91 -4.13
C ASN A 207 18.33 -7.29 -4.51
N ASN A 208 17.73 -8.35 -3.90
CA ASN A 208 18.07 -9.73 -4.19
C ASN A 208 16.95 -10.42 -4.99
N PHE A 209 17.27 -11.61 -5.54
CA PHE A 209 16.35 -12.41 -6.34
C PHE A 209 15.06 -12.77 -5.57
N ASP A 210 15.21 -13.20 -4.32
CA ASP A 210 14.08 -13.65 -3.49
C ASP A 210 13.09 -12.52 -3.19
N TYR A 211 13.60 -11.32 -2.90
CA TYR A 211 12.74 -10.14 -2.70
C TYR A 211 11.96 -9.81 -3.97
N ARG A 212 12.63 -9.76 -5.14
CA ARG A 212 11.97 -9.42 -6.41
C ARG A 212 10.90 -10.44 -6.79
N HIS A 213 11.12 -11.72 -6.46
CA HIS A 213 10.14 -12.79 -6.68
C HIS A 213 8.91 -12.61 -5.78
N ARG A 214 9.11 -12.40 -4.47
CA ARG A 214 8.02 -12.14 -3.52
C ARG A 214 7.26 -10.85 -3.87
N ASP A 215 7.96 -9.79 -4.29
CA ASP A 215 7.37 -8.53 -4.75
C ASP A 215 6.39 -8.74 -5.92
N LEU A 216 6.77 -9.53 -6.93
CA LEU A 216 5.89 -9.82 -8.07
C LEU A 216 4.66 -10.64 -7.66
N ILE A 217 4.85 -11.65 -6.81
CA ILE A 217 3.75 -12.46 -6.24
C ILE A 217 2.80 -11.56 -5.46
N GLY A 218 3.33 -10.80 -4.50
CA GLY A 218 2.54 -9.87 -3.69
C GLY A 218 1.80 -8.86 -4.55
N PHE A 219 2.49 -8.24 -5.50
CA PHE A 219 1.85 -7.29 -6.44
C PHE A 219 0.66 -7.92 -7.17
N THR A 220 0.83 -9.13 -7.71
CA THR A 220 -0.20 -9.79 -8.52
C THR A 220 -1.42 -10.12 -7.68
N TYR A 221 -1.23 -10.87 -6.59
CA TYR A 221 -2.35 -11.38 -5.81
C TYR A 221 -3.01 -10.31 -4.94
N ASN A 222 -2.26 -9.37 -4.35
CA ASN A 222 -2.86 -8.26 -3.62
C ASN A 222 -3.70 -7.34 -4.52
N THR A 223 -3.30 -7.19 -5.79
CA THR A 223 -4.13 -6.43 -6.74
C THR A 223 -5.38 -7.23 -7.15
N LEU A 224 -5.28 -8.56 -7.30
CA LEU A 224 -6.44 -9.42 -7.52
C LEU A 224 -7.43 -9.35 -6.36
N ASP A 225 -6.96 -9.43 -5.13
CA ASP A 225 -7.80 -9.31 -3.94
C ASP A 225 -8.49 -7.94 -3.88
N ALA A 226 -7.77 -6.86 -4.17
CA ALA A 226 -8.33 -5.52 -4.25
C ALA A 226 -9.45 -5.41 -5.31
N ILE A 227 -9.26 -5.99 -6.49
CA ILE A 227 -10.26 -6.04 -7.55
C ILE A 227 -11.49 -6.85 -7.08
N GLN A 228 -11.29 -7.99 -6.43
CA GLN A 228 -12.38 -8.81 -5.90
C GLN A 228 -13.17 -8.07 -4.79
N ILE A 229 -12.48 -7.35 -3.92
CA ILE A 229 -13.12 -6.47 -2.92
C ILE A 229 -13.97 -5.41 -3.65
N GLY A 230 -13.39 -4.72 -4.64
CA GLY A 230 -14.11 -3.73 -5.44
C GLY A 230 -15.37 -4.28 -6.11
N ILE A 231 -15.28 -5.47 -6.72
CA ILE A 231 -16.43 -6.16 -7.35
C ILE A 231 -17.52 -6.45 -6.30
N LYS A 232 -17.16 -7.06 -5.18
CA LYS A 232 -18.10 -7.39 -4.09
C LYS A 232 -18.73 -6.14 -3.47
N ALA A 233 -17.99 -5.04 -3.44
CA ALA A 233 -18.46 -3.76 -2.95
C ALA A 233 -19.27 -2.98 -4.00
N ASN A 234 -19.49 -3.49 -5.21
CA ASN A 234 -20.14 -2.83 -6.34
C ASN A 234 -19.42 -1.52 -6.78
N ALA A 235 -18.09 -1.54 -6.82
CA ALA A 235 -17.33 -0.46 -7.43
C ALA A 235 -17.71 -0.30 -8.92
N PRO A 236 -17.62 0.90 -9.49
CA PRO A 236 -17.94 1.13 -10.90
C PRO A 236 -17.13 0.23 -11.83
N ILE A 237 -17.81 -0.38 -12.81
CA ILE A 237 -17.18 -1.34 -13.73
C ILE A 237 -16.02 -0.73 -14.51
N ASN A 238 -16.08 0.56 -14.86
CA ASN A 238 -15.00 1.27 -15.52
C ASN A 238 -13.76 1.42 -14.61
N ALA A 239 -13.94 1.58 -13.30
CA ALA A 239 -12.83 1.60 -12.35
C ALA A 239 -12.14 0.23 -12.25
N ILE A 240 -12.94 -0.84 -12.18
CA ILE A 240 -12.45 -2.23 -12.22
C ILE A 240 -11.70 -2.49 -13.53
N ALA A 241 -12.29 -2.13 -14.67
CA ALA A 241 -11.68 -2.31 -15.99
C ALA A 241 -10.33 -1.57 -16.09
N ARG A 242 -10.31 -0.32 -15.63
CA ARG A 242 -9.07 0.49 -15.62
C ARG A 242 -7.99 -0.15 -14.76
N GLN A 243 -8.32 -0.58 -13.55
CA GLN A 243 -7.34 -1.23 -12.65
C GLN A 243 -6.84 -2.54 -13.23
N SER A 244 -7.73 -3.38 -13.77
CA SER A 244 -7.35 -4.65 -14.41
C SER A 244 -6.40 -4.41 -15.58
N THR A 245 -6.65 -3.39 -16.39
CA THR A 245 -5.80 -3.04 -17.54
C THR A 245 -4.45 -2.49 -17.11
N VAL A 246 -4.41 -1.57 -16.14
CA VAL A 246 -3.15 -1.03 -15.59
C VAL A 246 -2.25 -2.16 -15.09
N THR A 247 -2.82 -3.08 -14.33
CA THR A 247 -2.09 -4.21 -13.75
C THR A 247 -1.63 -5.19 -14.81
N MET A 248 -2.48 -5.54 -15.78
CA MET A 248 -2.10 -6.48 -16.85
C MET A 248 -0.96 -5.93 -17.71
N ILE A 249 -0.99 -4.64 -18.04
CA ILE A 249 0.09 -3.96 -18.77
C ILE A 249 1.38 -3.94 -17.94
N TYR A 250 1.29 -3.71 -16.63
CA TYR A 250 2.46 -3.78 -15.75
C TYR A 250 3.06 -5.18 -15.74
N LEU A 251 2.25 -6.23 -15.60
CA LEU A 251 2.69 -7.63 -15.62
C LEU A 251 3.34 -8.01 -16.96
N TYR A 252 2.79 -7.53 -18.07
CA TYR A 252 3.40 -7.70 -19.38
C TYR A 252 4.81 -7.07 -19.45
N TYR A 253 5.01 -5.88 -18.92
CA TYR A 253 6.34 -5.27 -18.89
C TYR A 253 7.28 -6.00 -17.93
N ARG A 254 6.79 -6.53 -16.82
CA ARG A 254 7.58 -7.40 -15.93
C ARG A 254 7.99 -8.70 -16.63
N TYR A 255 7.12 -9.28 -17.46
CA TYR A 255 7.45 -10.41 -18.31
C TYR A 255 8.56 -10.07 -19.32
N LEU A 256 8.48 -8.92 -20.00
CA LEU A 256 9.54 -8.47 -20.92
C LEU A 256 10.87 -8.21 -20.20
N GLU A 257 10.83 -7.63 -19.02
CA GLU A 257 12.01 -7.44 -18.17
C GLU A 257 12.65 -8.78 -17.82
N ASN A 258 11.84 -9.78 -17.46
CA ASN A 258 12.32 -11.13 -17.14
C ASN A 258 12.98 -11.84 -18.33
N LEU A 259 12.51 -11.65 -19.55
CA LEU A 259 13.16 -12.21 -20.75
C LEU A 259 14.62 -11.74 -20.90
N LYS A 260 14.97 -10.59 -20.32
CA LYS A 260 16.32 -10.03 -20.35
C LYS A 260 17.15 -10.35 -19.11
N THR A 261 16.53 -10.39 -17.95
CA THR A 261 17.22 -10.51 -16.64
C THR A 261 17.28 -11.94 -16.12
N ASN A 262 16.35 -12.80 -16.53
CA ASN A 262 16.11 -14.14 -15.98
C ASN A 262 15.91 -14.13 -14.46
N ASP A 263 15.28 -13.09 -13.91
CA ASP A 263 15.02 -12.95 -12.47
C ASP A 263 14.01 -13.98 -11.94
N TYR A 264 13.20 -14.58 -12.83
CA TYR A 264 12.19 -15.60 -12.50
C TYR A 264 12.30 -16.78 -13.48
N SER A 265 11.80 -17.94 -13.09
CA SER A 265 11.54 -18.97 -14.10
C SER A 265 10.45 -18.45 -15.07
N ASN A 266 10.58 -18.79 -16.36
CA ASN A 266 9.57 -18.36 -17.34
C ASN A 266 8.19 -18.97 -17.00
N GLU A 267 8.12 -20.14 -16.40
CA GLU A 267 6.89 -20.79 -15.96
C GLU A 267 6.21 -19.98 -14.86
N ASP A 268 6.95 -19.49 -13.86
CA ASP A 268 6.40 -18.74 -12.75
C ASP A 268 5.82 -17.39 -13.21
N ILE A 269 6.57 -16.61 -13.99
CA ILE A 269 6.06 -15.30 -14.43
C ILE A 269 4.87 -15.44 -15.37
N ILE A 270 4.86 -16.46 -16.27
CA ILE A 270 3.72 -16.74 -17.13
C ILE A 270 2.51 -17.14 -16.27
N LYS A 271 2.72 -17.97 -15.25
CA LYS A 271 1.66 -18.37 -14.31
C LYS A 271 1.00 -17.16 -13.66
N TYR A 272 1.78 -16.21 -13.11
CA TYR A 272 1.22 -15.01 -12.46
C TYR A 272 0.47 -14.11 -13.46
N CYS A 273 1.00 -13.95 -14.67
CA CYS A 273 0.32 -13.24 -15.75
C CYS A 273 -0.99 -13.93 -16.13
N TYR A 274 -0.99 -15.27 -16.24
CA TYR A 274 -2.15 -16.07 -16.58
C TYR A 274 -3.22 -16.03 -15.47
N ASP A 275 -2.83 -16.18 -14.21
CA ASP A 275 -3.74 -16.09 -13.07
C ASP A 275 -4.44 -14.73 -13.05
N PHE A 276 -3.69 -13.64 -13.25
CA PHE A 276 -4.28 -12.32 -13.33
C PHE A 276 -5.17 -12.12 -14.56
N TYR A 277 -4.73 -12.63 -15.72
CA TYR A 277 -5.52 -12.59 -16.95
C TYR A 277 -6.88 -13.26 -16.76
N MET A 278 -6.91 -14.47 -16.26
CA MET A 278 -8.15 -15.25 -16.10
C MET A 278 -9.09 -14.66 -15.04
N GLN A 279 -8.54 -14.19 -13.92
CA GLN A 279 -9.36 -13.74 -12.78
C GLN A 279 -9.82 -12.28 -12.89
N ALA A 280 -9.14 -11.44 -13.67
CA ALA A 280 -9.46 -10.03 -13.78
C ALA A 280 -9.51 -9.52 -15.23
N TYR A 281 -8.40 -9.59 -15.98
CA TYR A 281 -8.31 -8.86 -17.24
C TYR A 281 -9.25 -9.39 -18.33
N LYS A 282 -9.42 -10.70 -18.47
CA LYS A 282 -10.29 -11.34 -19.47
C LYS A 282 -11.74 -10.84 -19.38
N ASN A 283 -12.22 -10.61 -18.16
CA ASN A 283 -13.61 -10.22 -17.91
C ASN A 283 -13.80 -8.70 -17.79
N TYR A 284 -12.79 -7.99 -17.34
CA TYR A 284 -12.91 -6.58 -16.96
C TYR A 284 -11.95 -5.64 -17.69
N GLY A 285 -10.91 -6.14 -18.37
CA GLY A 285 -9.93 -5.29 -19.05
C GLY A 285 -10.52 -4.54 -20.25
N TYR A 286 -9.86 -3.44 -20.63
CA TYR A 286 -10.20 -2.72 -21.86
C TYR A 286 -9.71 -3.46 -23.10
N LYS A 287 -10.42 -3.26 -24.22
CA LYS A 287 -9.98 -3.77 -25.52
C LYS A 287 -8.80 -2.95 -26.06
N PRO A 288 -7.91 -3.54 -26.88
CA PRO A 288 -6.71 -2.85 -27.39
C PRO A 288 -6.96 -1.55 -28.17
N THR A 289 -8.13 -1.38 -28.75
CA THR A 289 -8.51 -0.19 -29.53
C THR A 289 -9.11 0.94 -28.70
N ASP A 290 -9.35 0.70 -27.41
CA ASP A 290 -9.90 1.70 -26.51
C ASP A 290 -8.91 2.84 -26.27
N ARG A 291 -9.39 4.09 -26.32
CA ARG A 291 -8.56 5.29 -26.13
C ARG A 291 -7.90 5.32 -24.74
N GLU A 292 -8.63 4.89 -23.72
CA GLU A 292 -8.12 4.85 -22.35
C GLU A 292 -7.08 3.74 -22.20
N PHE A 293 -7.29 2.59 -22.84
CA PHE A 293 -6.30 1.52 -22.91
C PHE A 293 -4.97 2.02 -23.49
N LYS A 294 -5.04 2.73 -24.63
CA LYS A 294 -3.86 3.32 -25.26
C LYS A 294 -3.14 4.29 -24.31
N PHE A 295 -3.87 5.16 -23.65
CA PHE A 295 -3.30 6.12 -22.71
C PHE A 295 -2.59 5.42 -21.54
N ILE A 296 -3.19 4.38 -20.97
CA ILE A 296 -2.58 3.59 -19.89
C ILE A 296 -1.30 2.91 -20.39
N LYS A 297 -1.36 2.28 -21.57
CA LYS A 297 -0.21 1.60 -22.18
C LYS A 297 0.95 2.58 -22.42
N ASP A 298 0.68 3.74 -23.00
CA ASP A 298 1.70 4.77 -23.27
C ASP A 298 2.37 5.26 -21.99
N ASN A 299 1.62 5.47 -20.90
CA ASN A 299 2.15 5.87 -19.60
C ASN A 299 3.03 4.79 -18.97
N GLN A 300 2.62 3.51 -19.01
CA GLN A 300 3.42 2.40 -18.52
C GLN A 300 4.70 2.23 -19.33
N THR A 301 4.61 2.32 -20.67
CA THR A 301 5.78 2.29 -21.56
C THR A 301 6.78 3.37 -21.18
N ALA A 302 6.32 4.61 -20.95
CA ALA A 302 7.20 5.71 -20.55
C ALA A 302 7.87 5.46 -19.18
N ALA A 303 7.16 4.86 -18.22
CA ALA A 303 7.69 4.51 -16.91
C ALA A 303 8.78 3.43 -17.01
N PHE A 304 8.56 2.38 -17.79
CA PHE A 304 9.56 1.31 -17.99
C PHE A 304 10.75 1.76 -18.84
N ARG A 305 10.57 2.69 -19.80
CA ARG A 305 11.68 3.31 -20.53
C ARG A 305 12.67 4.00 -19.59
N LYS A 306 12.18 4.68 -18.54
CA LYS A 306 13.04 5.32 -17.54
C LYS A 306 13.86 4.32 -16.72
N ARG A 307 13.38 3.09 -16.55
CA ARG A 307 14.11 2.03 -15.82
C ARG A 307 15.29 1.46 -16.62
N ASN A 308 15.30 1.68 -17.94
CA ASN A 308 16.33 1.20 -18.87
C ASN A 308 16.58 -0.33 -18.83
N LEU A 309 15.61 -1.09 -18.38
CA LEU A 309 15.66 -2.55 -18.29
C LEU A 309 15.03 -3.25 -19.49
N ILE A 310 14.22 -2.51 -20.27
CA ILE A 310 13.50 -3.00 -21.45
C ILE A 310 13.82 -2.08 -22.61
N ASP A 311 14.15 -2.67 -23.76
CA ASP A 311 14.16 -1.94 -25.04
C ASP A 311 12.71 -1.80 -25.54
N VAL A 312 12.06 -0.71 -25.14
CA VAL A 312 10.64 -0.45 -25.49
C VAL A 312 10.43 -0.13 -26.97
N ASP A 313 11.50 0.13 -27.71
CA ASP A 313 11.46 0.42 -29.14
C ASP A 313 11.68 -0.86 -29.98
N ASN A 314 12.17 -1.97 -29.35
CA ASN A 314 12.38 -3.26 -29.99
C ASN A 314 11.80 -4.39 -29.12
N ILE A 315 10.49 -4.39 -28.94
CA ILE A 315 9.76 -5.32 -28.09
C ILE A 315 9.60 -6.67 -28.81
N PRO A 316 10.05 -7.82 -28.23
CA PRO A 316 10.03 -9.13 -28.89
C PRO A 316 8.62 -9.68 -29.12
N ILE A 317 7.65 -9.27 -28.31
CA ILE A 317 6.23 -9.66 -28.41
C ILE A 317 5.34 -8.48 -28.08
N SER A 318 4.35 -8.17 -28.93
CA SER A 318 3.38 -7.10 -28.63
C SER A 318 2.47 -7.50 -27.46
N PHE A 319 1.86 -6.49 -26.82
CA PHE A 319 0.89 -6.74 -25.74
C PHE A 319 -0.28 -7.60 -26.22
N GLU A 320 -0.77 -7.35 -27.42
CA GLU A 320 -1.89 -8.06 -28.03
C GLU A 320 -1.52 -9.55 -28.26
N ASN A 321 -0.34 -9.83 -28.80
CA ASN A 321 0.14 -11.21 -28.99
C ASN A 321 0.43 -11.90 -27.65
N PHE A 322 0.93 -11.16 -26.65
CA PHE A 322 1.11 -11.69 -25.31
C PHE A 322 -0.22 -12.16 -24.70
N ILE A 323 -1.29 -11.35 -24.82
CA ILE A 323 -2.63 -11.73 -24.36
C ILE A 323 -3.17 -12.94 -25.12
N LEU A 324 -2.98 -12.99 -26.46
CA LEU A 324 -3.38 -14.16 -27.25
C LEU A 324 -2.66 -15.45 -26.82
N ASN A 325 -1.38 -15.33 -26.48
CA ASN A 325 -0.63 -16.48 -25.97
C ASN A 325 -1.14 -16.97 -24.61
N LEU A 326 -1.57 -16.06 -23.74
CA LEU A 326 -2.19 -16.43 -22.45
C LEU A 326 -3.55 -17.11 -22.66
N ASP A 327 -4.34 -16.67 -23.65
CA ASP A 327 -5.67 -17.25 -23.95
C ASP A 327 -5.56 -18.61 -24.67
N GLY A 328 -4.47 -18.86 -25.40
CA GLY A 328 -4.23 -20.09 -26.16
C GLY A 328 -3.41 -21.18 -25.46
N ASN A 329 -2.87 -20.91 -24.27
CA ASN A 329 -2.06 -21.84 -23.48
C ASN A 329 -2.89 -22.74 -22.53
N ILE A 330 -4.14 -23.05 -22.89
CA ILE A 330 -5.02 -23.99 -22.18
C ILE A 330 -5.22 -25.25 -23.03
#